data_7a982f83999ca5dc6a994a28a6f20163
#
_entry.id   7a982f83999ca5dc6a994a28a6f20163
#
_cell.length_a   1.000
_cell.length_b   1.000
_cell.length_c   1.000
_cell.angle_alpha   90.00
_cell.angle_beta   90.00
_cell.angle_gamma   90.00
#
_symmetry.space_group_name_H-M   'P 1'
#
loop_
_entity.id
_entity.type
_entity.pdbx_description
1 polymer ?
#
loop_
_entity_poly.entity_id
_entity_poly.type
_entity_poly.pdbx_seq_one_letter_code
_entity_poly.pdbx_strand_id
1 'polypeptide(L)'
;GLKLDGKSYLDFMLNDLSSSLEIDGKILNGYLVCYVMLQLLLVHVPLLIALIAADMISGEANMGTLRLLLIKPYSRTTLLLAKFIAATIYTLLLLVWLAILALFGSMLLFGTDDMFLLKTSYVVLLKESDVFWRYIGAFGFAALAMTTVASLGFFLSVFAENSIGPIVATMSVIVFFTILSTLNIPIFNLIKPYLFTTH
;
A
#
# COMPACT_ATOMS: atom_id res chain seq x y z
N GLY A 1 11.77 45.40 0.76
CA GLY A 1 11.27 44.18 1.41
C GLY A 1 10.09 44.52 2.29
N LEU A 2 8.85 44.31 1.85
CA LEU A 2 7.65 44.41 2.68
C LEU A 2 7.73 43.28 3.74
N LYS A 3 7.98 43.67 4.99
CA LYS A 3 7.69 42.84 6.16
C LYS A 3 6.17 42.84 6.32
N LEU A 4 5.48 41.85 5.78
CA LEU A 4 4.09 41.57 6.13
C LEU A 4 4.08 41.10 7.59
N ASP A 5 3.33 41.80 8.44
CA ASP A 5 3.06 41.43 9.81
C ASP A 5 2.37 40.04 9.78
N GLY A 6 2.72 39.14 10.71
CA GLY A 6 2.23 37.76 10.69
C GLY A 6 0.71 37.62 10.68
N LYS A 7 -0.03 38.59 11.20
CA LYS A 7 -1.49 38.68 11.08
C LYS A 7 -1.92 38.94 9.64
N SER A 8 -1.30 39.88 8.95
CA SER A 8 -1.60 40.26 7.58
C SER A 8 -1.33 39.10 6.59
N TYR A 9 -0.32 38.29 6.89
CA TYR A 9 0.00 37.07 6.12
C TYR A 9 -1.05 35.98 6.33
N LEU A 10 -1.49 35.77 7.56
CA LEU A 10 -2.56 34.83 7.89
C LEU A 10 -3.90 35.23 7.29
N ASP A 11 -4.26 36.51 7.37
CA ASP A 11 -5.49 37.04 6.76
C ASP A 11 -5.47 36.94 5.22
N PHE A 12 -4.30 37.19 4.61
CA PHE A 12 -4.12 36.98 3.17
C PHE A 12 -4.29 35.50 2.78
N MET A 13 -3.64 34.59 3.53
CA MET A 13 -3.74 33.15 3.31
C MET A 13 -5.17 32.63 3.53
N LEU A 14 -5.85 33.11 4.59
CA LEU A 14 -7.23 32.74 4.87
C LEU A 14 -8.19 33.27 3.79
N ASN A 15 -7.96 34.48 3.28
CA ASN A 15 -8.78 35.08 2.24
C ASN A 15 -8.54 34.41 0.87
N ASP A 16 -7.27 34.07 0.57
CA ASP A 16 -6.90 33.34 -0.63
C ASP A 16 -7.44 31.87 -0.57
N LEU A 17 -7.38 31.24 0.60
CA LEU A 17 -7.97 29.95 0.85
C LEU A 17 -9.50 29.98 0.75
N SER A 18 -10.15 30.98 1.33
CA SER A 18 -11.61 31.14 1.26
C SER A 18 -12.07 31.46 -0.15
N SER A 19 -11.34 32.28 -0.90
CA SER A 19 -11.67 32.57 -2.30
C SER A 19 -11.45 31.38 -3.21
N SER A 20 -10.41 30.57 -2.98
CA SER A 20 -10.21 29.30 -3.71
C SER A 20 -11.21 28.23 -3.31
N LEU A 21 -11.69 28.24 -2.06
CA LEU A 21 -12.77 27.38 -1.58
C LEU A 21 -14.15 27.81 -2.12
N GLU A 22 -14.36 29.10 -2.37
CA GLU A 22 -15.61 29.67 -2.87
C GLU A 22 -15.73 29.55 -4.40
N ILE A 23 -14.60 29.48 -5.12
CA ILE A 23 -14.59 29.46 -6.60
C ILE A 23 -15.11 28.16 -7.18
N ASP A 24 -15.01 27.00 -6.50
CA ASP A 24 -15.42 25.73 -7.14
C ASP A 24 -16.28 24.77 -6.30
N GLY A 25 -16.52 25.01 -5.04
CA GLY A 25 -17.36 24.13 -4.20
C GLY A 25 -16.90 22.67 -4.14
N LYS A 26 -15.81 22.29 -4.78
CA LYS A 26 -15.28 20.94 -4.88
C LYS A 26 -13.93 20.79 -4.20
N ILE A 27 -13.95 20.87 -2.87
CA ILE A 27 -12.77 20.48 -2.08
C ILE A 27 -12.50 18.98 -2.21
N LEU A 28 -13.55 18.17 -2.41
CA LEU A 28 -13.48 16.74 -2.64
C LEU A 28 -13.26 16.45 -4.13
N ASN A 29 -12.01 16.19 -4.46
CA ASN A 29 -11.56 15.76 -5.77
C ASN A 29 -11.29 14.22 -5.75
N GLY A 30 -11.51 13.55 -6.87
CA GLY A 30 -11.26 12.12 -7.03
C GLY A 30 -9.84 11.70 -6.64
N TYR A 31 -8.84 12.51 -6.96
CA TYR A 31 -7.46 12.25 -6.58
C TYR A 31 -7.23 12.32 -5.07
N LEU A 32 -7.85 13.26 -4.37
CA LEU A 32 -7.77 13.38 -2.92
C LEU A 32 -8.47 12.19 -2.23
N VAL A 33 -9.62 11.79 -2.72
CA VAL A 33 -10.34 10.60 -2.21
C VAL A 33 -9.52 9.34 -2.45
N CYS A 34 -8.91 9.18 -3.64
CA CYS A 34 -7.99 8.09 -3.94
C CYS A 34 -6.81 8.07 -2.97
N TYR A 35 -6.20 9.22 -2.68
CA TYR A 35 -5.10 9.33 -1.72
C TYR A 35 -5.51 8.86 -0.32
N VAL A 36 -6.66 9.32 0.19
CA VAL A 36 -7.17 8.91 1.51
C VAL A 36 -7.47 7.40 1.54
N MET A 37 -8.11 6.86 0.49
CA MET A 37 -8.36 5.43 0.38
C MET A 37 -7.07 4.61 0.38
N LEU A 38 -6.05 5.04 -0.36
CA LEU A 38 -4.75 4.37 -0.38
C LEU A 38 -4.05 4.40 0.97
N GLN A 39 -4.16 5.49 1.72
CA GLN A 39 -3.64 5.56 3.10
C GLN A 39 -4.31 4.54 4.02
N LEU A 40 -5.62 4.36 3.92
CA LEU A 40 -6.35 3.34 4.68
C LEU A 40 -5.96 1.91 4.24
N LEU A 41 -5.76 1.69 2.96
CA LEU A 41 -5.38 0.40 2.38
C LEU A 41 -3.93 0.01 2.67
N LEU A 42 -3.07 0.97 2.98
CA LEU A 42 -1.62 0.76 3.20
C LEU A 42 -1.33 -0.29 4.28
N VAL A 43 -2.18 -0.40 5.30
CA VAL A 43 -2.07 -1.43 6.35
C VAL A 43 -2.83 -2.70 5.98
N HIS A 44 -4.00 -2.58 5.38
CA HIS A 44 -4.90 -3.71 5.13
C HIS A 44 -4.42 -4.61 3.99
N VAL A 45 -3.88 -4.03 2.90
CA VAL A 45 -3.42 -4.79 1.73
C VAL A 45 -2.26 -5.74 2.06
N PRO A 46 -1.19 -5.31 2.75
CA PRO A 46 -0.13 -6.23 3.16
C PRO A 46 -0.63 -7.39 4.04
N LEU A 47 -1.60 -7.12 4.92
CA LEU A 47 -2.19 -8.15 5.78
C LEU A 47 -2.98 -9.20 4.98
N LEU A 48 -3.77 -8.76 4.00
CA LEU A 48 -4.50 -9.66 3.11
C LEU A 48 -3.56 -10.53 2.28
N ILE A 49 -2.51 -9.94 1.71
CA ILE A 49 -1.50 -10.65 0.93
C ILE A 49 -0.76 -11.66 1.80
N ALA A 50 -0.37 -11.24 3.01
CA ALA A 50 0.30 -12.11 3.98
C ALA A 50 -0.56 -13.32 4.35
N LEU A 51 -1.86 -13.12 4.58
CA LEU A 51 -2.80 -14.18 4.90
C LEU A 51 -2.85 -15.22 3.79
N ILE A 52 -3.01 -14.80 2.54
CA ILE A 52 -3.13 -15.72 1.41
C ILE A 52 -1.81 -16.41 1.10
N ALA A 53 -0.70 -15.65 1.07
CA ALA A 53 0.61 -16.22 0.77
C ALA A 53 1.07 -17.21 1.88
N ALA A 54 0.78 -16.90 3.13
CA ALA A 54 1.10 -17.77 4.26
C ALA A 54 0.24 -19.04 4.30
N ASP A 55 -0.98 -19.01 3.77
CA ASP A 55 -1.87 -20.19 3.72
C ASP A 55 -1.60 -21.12 2.53
N MET A 56 -0.85 -20.66 1.54
CA MET A 56 -0.66 -21.38 0.25
C MET A 56 -0.14 -22.81 0.37
N ILE A 57 0.73 -23.11 1.33
CA ILE A 57 1.28 -24.45 1.55
C ILE A 57 0.76 -25.02 2.87
N SER A 58 0.82 -24.23 3.93
CA SER A 58 0.40 -24.63 5.27
C SER A 58 -1.09 -24.97 5.34
N GLY A 59 -1.95 -24.33 4.52
CA GLY A 59 -3.36 -24.67 4.40
C GLY A 59 -3.58 -26.08 3.84
N GLU A 60 -2.83 -26.44 2.80
CA GLU A 60 -2.90 -27.80 2.24
C GLU A 60 -2.30 -28.86 3.18
N ALA A 61 -1.24 -28.49 3.93
CA ALA A 61 -0.69 -29.36 4.96
C ALA A 61 -1.71 -29.60 6.06
N ASN A 62 -2.38 -28.55 6.52
CA ASN A 62 -3.42 -28.61 7.55
C ASN A 62 -4.63 -29.47 7.13
N MET A 63 -5.05 -29.36 5.87
CA MET A 63 -6.15 -30.18 5.31
C MET A 63 -5.72 -31.60 4.92
N GLY A 64 -4.44 -31.95 5.04
CA GLY A 64 -3.91 -33.25 4.63
C GLY A 64 -3.82 -33.48 3.13
N THR A 65 -4.24 -32.52 2.31
CA THR A 65 -4.25 -32.61 0.83
C THR A 65 -2.84 -32.55 0.22
N LEU A 66 -1.86 -32.03 0.97
CA LEU A 66 -0.46 -32.00 0.55
C LEU A 66 0.07 -33.42 0.24
N ARG A 67 -0.36 -34.45 1.00
CA ARG A 67 0.03 -35.84 0.76
C ARG A 67 -0.48 -36.37 -0.59
N LEU A 68 -1.68 -35.99 -0.98
CA LEU A 68 -2.28 -36.36 -2.28
C LEU A 68 -1.54 -35.71 -3.45
N LEU A 69 -1.05 -34.49 -3.28
CA LEU A 69 -0.24 -33.79 -4.26
C LEU A 69 1.15 -34.43 -4.46
N LEU A 70 1.73 -34.95 -3.37
CA LEU A 70 3.06 -35.59 -3.39
C LEU A 70 3.07 -37.02 -3.97
N ILE A 71 1.91 -37.66 -4.15
CA ILE A 71 1.78 -38.97 -4.83
C ILE A 71 1.99 -38.85 -6.34
N LYS A 72 1.73 -37.68 -6.92
CA LYS A 72 1.93 -37.43 -8.35
C LYS A 72 3.43 -37.34 -8.67
N PRO A 73 3.87 -37.75 -9.87
CA PRO A 73 5.28 -37.80 -10.26
C PRO A 73 5.85 -36.43 -10.61
N TYR A 74 5.56 -35.40 -9.80
CA TYR A 74 6.13 -34.08 -9.94
C TYR A 74 7.24 -33.86 -8.92
N SER A 75 8.30 -33.12 -9.31
CA SER A 75 9.36 -32.74 -8.37
C SER A 75 8.82 -31.77 -7.32
N ARG A 76 9.29 -31.90 -6.08
CA ARG A 76 8.90 -31.00 -4.97
C ARG A 76 9.21 -29.54 -5.28
N THR A 77 10.32 -29.29 -5.98
CA THR A 77 10.74 -27.94 -6.39
C THR A 77 9.78 -27.34 -7.42
N THR A 78 9.29 -28.14 -8.38
CA THR A 78 8.31 -27.70 -9.37
C THR A 78 6.98 -27.31 -8.70
N LEU A 79 6.54 -28.09 -7.71
CA LEU A 79 5.33 -27.78 -6.95
C LEU A 79 5.47 -26.48 -6.18
N LEU A 80 6.58 -26.29 -5.44
CA LEU A 80 6.86 -25.08 -4.69
C LEU A 80 6.93 -23.84 -5.59
N LEU A 81 7.63 -23.98 -6.73
CA LEU A 81 7.78 -22.87 -7.68
C LEU A 81 6.42 -22.50 -8.30
N ALA A 82 5.61 -23.48 -8.69
CA ALA A 82 4.28 -23.22 -9.25
C ALA A 82 3.39 -22.46 -8.24
N LYS A 83 3.42 -22.85 -6.97
CA LYS A 83 2.67 -22.17 -5.91
C LYS A 83 3.19 -20.78 -5.61
N PHE A 84 4.49 -20.60 -5.62
CA PHE A 84 5.10 -19.28 -5.46
C PHE A 84 4.71 -18.31 -6.59
N ILE A 85 4.75 -18.81 -7.84
CA ILE A 85 4.30 -18.04 -9.01
C ILE A 85 2.81 -17.71 -8.89
N ALA A 86 1.99 -18.66 -8.46
CA ALA A 86 0.55 -18.43 -8.26
C ALA A 86 0.29 -17.35 -7.18
N ALA A 87 1.01 -17.39 -6.05
CA ALA A 87 0.92 -16.37 -5.01
C ALA A 87 1.34 -14.98 -5.52
N THR A 88 2.41 -14.92 -6.31
CA THR A 88 2.89 -13.68 -6.93
C THR A 88 1.88 -13.11 -7.93
N ILE A 89 1.34 -13.95 -8.80
CA ILE A 89 0.31 -13.55 -9.79
C ILE A 89 -0.93 -13.04 -9.06
N TYR A 90 -1.39 -13.75 -8.03
CA TYR A 90 -2.51 -13.31 -7.20
C TYR A 90 -2.27 -11.93 -6.58
N THR A 91 -1.09 -11.71 -6.01
CA THR A 91 -0.69 -10.42 -5.42
C THR A 91 -0.74 -9.29 -6.45
N LEU A 92 -0.20 -9.52 -7.64
CA LEU A 92 -0.21 -8.53 -8.72
C LEU A 92 -1.63 -8.25 -9.22
N LEU A 93 -2.46 -9.28 -9.41
CA LEU A 93 -3.86 -9.13 -9.82
C LEU A 93 -4.66 -8.34 -8.77
N LEU A 94 -4.48 -8.63 -7.49
CA LEU A 94 -5.13 -7.91 -6.39
C LEU A 94 -4.74 -6.43 -6.41
N LEU A 95 -3.45 -6.12 -6.58
CA LEU A 95 -2.97 -4.74 -6.66
C LEU A 95 -3.51 -4.00 -7.89
N VAL A 96 -3.51 -4.63 -9.05
CA VAL A 96 -4.09 -4.04 -10.28
C VAL A 96 -5.58 -3.77 -10.08
N TRP A 97 -6.31 -4.71 -9.49
CA TRP A 97 -7.73 -4.54 -9.18
C TRP A 97 -7.97 -3.36 -8.22
N LEU A 98 -7.19 -3.29 -7.15
CA LEU A 98 -7.26 -2.17 -6.21
C LEU A 98 -6.88 -0.83 -6.85
N ALA A 99 -5.87 -0.81 -7.73
CA ALA A 99 -5.48 0.38 -8.47
C ALA A 99 -6.62 0.88 -9.36
N ILE A 100 -7.27 -0.02 -10.09
CA ILE A 100 -8.42 0.31 -10.94
C ILE A 100 -9.56 0.86 -10.09
N LEU A 101 -9.94 0.17 -9.01
CA LEU A 101 -11.03 0.61 -8.15
C LEU A 101 -10.72 1.95 -7.45
N ALA A 102 -9.51 2.13 -6.92
CA ALA A 102 -9.14 3.34 -6.22
C ALA A 102 -9.03 4.55 -7.15
N LEU A 103 -8.37 4.40 -8.31
CA LEU A 103 -8.21 5.51 -9.26
C LEU A 103 -9.51 5.79 -10.03
N PHE A 104 -9.99 4.80 -10.78
CA PHE A 104 -11.16 5.03 -11.65
C PHE A 104 -12.45 5.18 -10.84
N GLY A 105 -12.60 4.43 -9.74
CA GLY A 105 -13.77 4.56 -8.87
C GLY A 105 -13.86 5.94 -8.24
N SER A 106 -12.75 6.49 -7.73
CA SER A 106 -12.74 7.83 -7.16
C SER A 106 -12.93 8.92 -8.20
N MET A 107 -12.32 8.80 -9.39
CA MET A 107 -12.49 9.76 -10.49
C MET A 107 -13.92 9.78 -11.03
N LEU A 108 -14.55 8.62 -11.11
CA LEU A 108 -15.93 8.50 -11.65
C LEU A 108 -16.97 9.11 -10.69
N LEU A 109 -16.74 9.01 -9.37
CA LEU A 109 -17.67 9.52 -8.36
C LEU A 109 -17.45 11.00 -8.03
N PHE A 110 -16.20 11.48 -8.03
CA PHE A 110 -15.84 12.81 -7.54
C PHE A 110 -15.24 13.74 -8.60
N GLY A 111 -15.04 13.24 -9.83
CA GLY A 111 -14.46 14.01 -10.94
C GLY A 111 -12.94 14.13 -10.87
N THR A 112 -12.38 14.74 -11.93
CA THR A 112 -10.94 14.98 -12.07
C THR A 112 -10.70 16.49 -12.08
N ASP A 113 -10.06 17.00 -11.04
CA ASP A 113 -9.63 18.39 -10.91
C ASP A 113 -8.24 18.45 -10.27
N ASP A 114 -7.60 19.61 -10.26
CA ASP A 114 -6.29 19.81 -9.63
C ASP A 114 -6.30 19.42 -8.15
N MET A 115 -5.30 18.66 -7.70
CA MET A 115 -5.24 18.12 -6.35
C MET A 115 -4.62 19.10 -5.37
N PHE A 116 -5.37 19.47 -4.34
CA PHE A 116 -4.90 20.28 -3.21
C PHE A 116 -4.41 19.37 -2.09
N LEU A 117 -3.11 19.36 -1.82
CA LEU A 117 -2.52 18.63 -0.71
C LEU A 117 -2.08 19.60 0.38
N LEU A 118 -2.80 19.58 1.51
CA LEU A 118 -2.41 20.30 2.73
C LEU A 118 -1.33 19.50 3.46
N LYS A 119 -0.09 19.92 3.35
CA LYS A 119 1.00 19.41 4.19
C LYS A 119 1.25 20.39 5.33
N THR A 120 1.68 19.88 6.49
CA THR A 120 1.80 20.64 7.76
C THR A 120 2.51 22.01 7.66
N SER A 121 3.29 22.25 6.60
CA SER A 121 4.08 23.48 6.42
C SER A 121 3.85 24.22 5.10
N TYR A 122 3.13 23.61 4.13
CA TYR A 122 2.89 24.23 2.82
C TYR A 122 1.74 23.53 2.06
N VAL A 123 1.08 24.28 1.21
CA VAL A 123 0.04 23.76 0.29
C VAL A 123 0.73 23.44 -1.04
N VAL A 124 0.54 22.21 -1.53
CA VAL A 124 1.05 21.79 -2.83
C VAL A 124 -0.11 21.65 -3.79
N LEU A 125 -0.08 22.45 -4.84
CA LEU A 125 -0.95 22.29 -6.02
C LEU A 125 -0.27 21.31 -6.98
N LEU A 126 -0.88 20.17 -7.18
CA LEU A 126 -0.43 19.18 -8.15
C LEU A 126 -1.36 19.24 -9.38
N LYS A 127 -0.77 19.50 -10.55
CA LYS A 127 -1.51 19.46 -11.81
C LYS A 127 -1.96 18.02 -12.10
N GLU A 128 -3.15 17.88 -12.65
CA GLU A 128 -3.78 16.60 -13.00
C GLU A 128 -2.84 15.65 -13.78
N SER A 129 -2.12 16.17 -14.79
CA SER A 129 -1.19 15.39 -15.61
C SER A 129 -0.03 14.77 -14.84
N ASP A 130 0.47 15.46 -13.80
CA ASP A 130 1.58 14.98 -12.96
C ASP A 130 1.11 13.98 -11.91
N VAL A 131 -0.12 14.15 -11.42
CA VAL A 131 -0.71 13.29 -10.39
C VAL A 131 -0.86 11.87 -10.90
N PHE A 132 -1.38 11.70 -12.10
CA PHE A 132 -1.61 10.39 -12.70
C PHE A 132 -0.32 9.55 -12.82
N TRP A 133 0.79 10.12 -13.32
CA TRP A 133 2.07 9.44 -13.42
C TRP A 133 2.69 9.08 -12.07
N ARG A 134 2.48 9.94 -11.07
CA ARG A 134 2.91 9.67 -9.69
C ARG A 134 2.16 8.48 -9.08
N TYR A 135 0.86 8.35 -9.34
CA TYR A 135 0.08 7.19 -8.91
C TYR A 135 0.54 5.90 -9.58
N ILE A 136 0.80 5.90 -10.88
CA ILE A 136 1.35 4.74 -11.60
C ILE A 136 2.70 4.32 -10.99
N GLY A 137 3.59 5.28 -10.75
CA GLY A 137 4.86 5.02 -10.08
C GLY A 137 4.69 4.45 -8.68
N ALA A 138 3.80 5.01 -7.87
CA ALA A 138 3.50 4.53 -6.53
C ALA A 138 2.96 3.09 -6.53
N PHE A 139 2.07 2.74 -7.46
CA PHE A 139 1.59 1.36 -7.61
C PHE A 139 2.69 0.41 -8.08
N GLY A 140 3.64 0.86 -8.91
CA GLY A 140 4.82 0.08 -9.28
C GLY A 140 5.69 -0.27 -8.07
N PHE A 141 5.98 0.70 -7.21
CA PHE A 141 6.71 0.46 -5.96
C PHE A 141 5.89 -0.41 -4.99
N ALA A 142 4.58 -0.18 -4.88
CA ALA A 142 3.71 -1.02 -4.07
C ALA A 142 3.73 -2.48 -4.55
N ALA A 143 3.75 -2.73 -5.86
CA ALA A 143 3.85 -4.08 -6.41
C ALA A 143 5.13 -4.80 -5.97
N LEU A 144 6.28 -4.11 -5.99
CA LEU A 144 7.55 -4.65 -5.50
C LEU A 144 7.50 -4.94 -4.00
N ALA A 145 6.99 -4.00 -3.21
CA ALA A 145 6.87 -4.18 -1.76
C ALA A 145 5.94 -5.35 -1.42
N MET A 146 4.79 -5.45 -2.09
CA MET A 146 3.81 -6.51 -1.82
C MET A 146 4.26 -7.88 -2.28
N THR A 147 5.05 -7.98 -3.36
CA THR A 147 5.69 -9.26 -3.74
C THR A 147 6.72 -9.73 -2.72
N THR A 148 7.43 -8.82 -2.05
CA THR A 148 8.32 -9.21 -0.93
C THR A 148 7.55 -9.69 0.28
N VAL A 149 6.42 -9.07 0.62
CA VAL A 149 5.51 -9.55 1.67
C VAL A 149 4.96 -10.94 1.34
N ALA A 150 4.51 -11.15 0.10
CA ALA A 150 4.03 -12.46 -0.37
C ALA A 150 5.14 -13.52 -0.30
N SER A 151 6.37 -13.19 -0.68
CA SER A 151 7.53 -14.08 -0.61
C SER A 151 7.83 -14.49 0.83
N LEU A 152 7.75 -13.56 1.77
CA LEU A 152 7.98 -13.82 3.19
C LEU A 152 6.87 -14.72 3.76
N GLY A 153 5.61 -14.44 3.48
CA GLY A 153 4.48 -15.27 3.91
C GLY A 153 4.57 -16.68 3.33
N PHE A 154 4.88 -16.79 2.05
CA PHE A 154 5.08 -18.08 1.37
C PHE A 154 6.28 -18.85 1.98
N PHE A 155 7.39 -18.19 2.24
CA PHE A 155 8.56 -18.78 2.86
C PHE A 155 8.23 -19.39 4.23
N LEU A 156 7.53 -18.65 5.09
CA LEU A 156 7.11 -19.15 6.41
C LEU A 156 6.11 -20.30 6.28
N SER A 157 5.26 -20.29 5.25
CA SER A 157 4.30 -21.36 4.97
C SER A 157 4.94 -22.72 4.67
N VAL A 158 6.14 -22.72 4.08
CA VAL A 158 6.88 -23.96 3.74
C VAL A 158 7.31 -24.72 4.99
N PHE A 159 7.57 -24.02 6.09
CA PHE A 159 8.07 -24.63 7.34
C PHE A 159 6.97 -25.04 8.33
N ALA A 160 5.72 -24.73 8.02
CA ALA A 160 4.63 -24.92 8.97
C ALA A 160 3.71 -26.07 8.57
N GLU A 161 3.24 -26.81 9.56
CA GLU A 161 2.28 -27.89 9.41
C GLU A 161 0.82 -27.41 9.52
N ASN A 162 0.62 -26.19 10.02
CA ASN A 162 -0.71 -25.56 10.13
C ASN A 162 -0.70 -24.13 9.59
N SER A 163 -1.87 -23.62 9.18
CA SER A 163 -2.02 -22.30 8.57
C SER A 163 -1.84 -21.14 9.55
N ILE A 164 -2.15 -21.34 10.84
CA ILE A 164 -2.21 -20.26 11.82
C ILE A 164 -0.82 -19.68 12.11
N GLY A 165 0.18 -20.56 12.26
CA GLY A 165 1.56 -20.15 12.58
C GLY A 165 2.16 -19.18 11.58
N PRO A 166 2.24 -19.52 10.28
CA PRO A 166 2.79 -18.64 9.24
C PRO A 166 2.02 -17.33 9.06
N ILE A 167 0.69 -17.39 9.15
CA ILE A 167 -0.16 -16.20 9.06
C ILE A 167 0.18 -15.21 10.18
N VAL A 168 0.15 -15.69 11.43
CA VAL A 168 0.46 -14.85 12.60
C VAL A 168 1.90 -14.33 12.54
N ALA A 169 2.86 -15.18 12.17
CA ALA A 169 4.26 -14.78 12.07
C ALA A 169 4.46 -13.70 11.00
N THR A 170 3.89 -13.86 9.80
CA THR A 170 3.99 -12.87 8.72
C THR A 170 3.33 -11.55 9.11
N MET A 171 2.12 -11.61 9.68
CA MET A 171 1.41 -10.42 10.17
C MET A 171 2.19 -9.71 11.26
N SER A 172 2.78 -10.45 12.20
CA SER A 172 3.59 -9.88 13.29
C SER A 172 4.81 -9.13 12.74
N VAL A 173 5.49 -9.69 11.75
CA VAL A 173 6.62 -9.03 11.07
C VAL A 173 6.18 -7.72 10.40
N ILE A 174 5.06 -7.73 9.67
CA ILE A 174 4.53 -6.54 9.00
C ILE A 174 4.18 -5.47 10.03
N VAL A 175 3.44 -5.82 11.07
CA VAL A 175 3.04 -4.89 12.13
C VAL A 175 4.26 -4.34 12.85
N PHE A 176 5.25 -5.18 13.16
CA PHE A 176 6.50 -4.76 13.78
C PHE A 176 7.23 -3.71 12.93
N PHE A 177 7.42 -3.95 11.63
CA PHE A 177 8.05 -2.98 10.74
C PHE A 177 7.22 -1.72 10.55
N THR A 178 5.90 -1.81 10.53
CA THR A 178 5.00 -0.65 10.46
C THR A 178 5.15 0.22 11.71
N ILE A 179 5.16 -0.36 12.89
CA ILE A 179 5.40 0.37 14.15
C ILE A 179 6.79 1.01 14.13
N LEU A 180 7.81 0.26 13.72
CA LEU A 180 9.18 0.73 13.65
C LEU A 180 9.33 1.94 12.71
N SER A 181 8.63 1.94 11.57
CA SER A 181 8.64 3.05 10.62
C SER A 181 7.95 4.31 11.16
N THR A 182 6.96 4.13 12.05
CA THR A 182 6.22 5.24 12.68
C THR A 182 6.99 5.86 13.84
N LEU A 183 7.84 5.06 14.52
CA LEU A 183 8.69 5.56 15.60
C LEU A 183 9.80 6.46 15.04
N ASN A 184 9.78 7.73 15.46
CA ASN A 184 10.76 8.72 15.02
C ASN A 184 12.07 8.62 15.83
N ILE A 185 12.67 7.43 15.88
CA ILE A 185 13.93 7.16 16.61
C ILE A 185 15.09 7.61 15.71
N PRO A 186 16.00 8.49 16.20
CA PRO A 186 17.08 9.05 15.39
C PRO A 186 18.01 7.99 14.76
N ILE A 187 18.22 6.86 15.44
CA ILE A 187 19.01 5.72 14.94
C ILE A 187 18.38 5.08 13.69
N PHE A 188 17.06 5.06 13.61
CA PHE A 188 16.35 4.46 12.49
C PHE A 188 16.24 5.39 11.26
N ASN A 189 16.57 6.68 11.38
CA ASN A 189 16.59 7.58 10.22
C ASN A 189 17.62 7.15 9.16
N LEU A 190 18.65 6.41 9.56
CA LEU A 190 19.64 5.83 8.66
C LEU A 190 19.10 4.59 7.92
N ILE A 191 18.17 3.86 8.53
CA ILE A 191 17.65 2.57 8.04
C ILE A 191 16.26 2.76 7.37
N LYS A 192 15.57 3.86 7.66
CA LYS A 192 14.25 4.20 7.06
C LYS A 192 14.16 3.97 5.55
N PRO A 193 15.13 4.40 4.71
CA PRO A 193 15.04 4.21 3.26
C PRO A 193 15.05 2.73 2.83
N TYR A 194 15.45 1.81 3.71
CA TYR A 194 15.49 0.37 3.43
C TYR A 194 14.31 -0.40 4.03
N LEU A 195 13.44 0.24 4.80
CA LEU A 195 12.26 -0.39 5.37
C LEU A 195 11.10 -0.36 4.36
N PHE A 196 10.43 -1.50 4.18
CA PHE A 196 9.33 -1.71 3.23
C PHE A 196 8.11 -0.79 3.40
N THR A 197 8.02 -0.06 4.50
CA THR A 197 6.85 0.72 4.92
C THR A 197 7.02 2.23 4.83
N THR A 198 8.13 2.74 4.27
CA THR A 198 8.43 4.18 4.28
C THR A 198 8.09 4.94 3.00
N HIS A 199 7.31 4.35 2.10
CA HIS A 199 6.89 5.02 0.85
C HIS A 199 5.39 5.16 0.74
#